data_9ce745b95d5a497a68ae6b6a2d54db7d
#
_entry.id   9ce745b95d5a497a68ae6b6a2d54db7d
#
_cell.length_a   1.000
_cell.length_b   1.000
_cell.length_c   1.000
_cell.angle_alpha   90.00
_cell.angle_beta   90.00
_cell.angle_gamma   90.00
#
_symmetry.space_group_name_H-M   'P 1'
#
loop_
_entity.id
_entity.type
_entity.pdbx_description
1 polymer ?
#
loop_
_entity_poly.entity_id
_entity_poly.type
_entity_poly.pdbx_seq_one_letter_code
_entity_poly.pdbx_strand_id
1 'polypeptide(L)'
;DSNGMPLSHQFCEQLLVRAKPEHAVLWLSDAQGVELAGGLGLSLRDFARLGQQLVDARSSRNRSKIPNWFIEALVAPPALRGAEISGLGKGSERRYGFVRLAGAAQRVALIGGHGTSLYVDFDKRLVVATFASYPGAHSPAELALLEQVWKAVERGSGTVK
;
A
#
# COMPACT_ATOMS: atom_id res chain seq x y z
N ASP A 1 -6.85 -21.87 -0.43
CA ASP A 1 -6.16 -23.01 0.23
C ASP A 1 -4.66 -22.85 0.07
N SER A 2 -4.02 -22.47 1.15
CA SER A 2 -2.58 -22.16 1.19
C SER A 2 -1.70 -23.41 1.33
N ASN A 3 -2.18 -24.62 1.02
CA ASN A 3 -1.46 -25.89 1.16
C ASN A 3 -0.74 -26.07 2.52
N GLY A 4 -1.25 -25.47 3.59
CA GLY A 4 -0.63 -25.50 4.91
C GLY A 4 0.65 -24.70 5.07
N MET A 5 1.04 -23.92 4.06
CA MET A 5 2.25 -23.08 4.10
C MET A 5 1.99 -21.80 4.90
N PRO A 6 2.87 -21.40 5.82
CA PRO A 6 2.76 -20.13 6.55
C PRO A 6 2.61 -18.91 5.63
N LEU A 7 1.86 -17.89 6.07
CA LEU A 7 1.65 -16.66 5.29
C LEU A 7 2.96 -15.93 5.03
N SER A 8 3.86 -15.87 6.01
CA SER A 8 5.20 -15.28 5.87
C SER A 8 6.00 -15.94 4.76
N HIS A 9 5.93 -17.26 4.63
CA HIS A 9 6.62 -18.01 3.59
C HIS A 9 6.05 -17.68 2.21
N GLN A 10 4.72 -17.69 2.06
CA GLN A 10 4.05 -17.31 0.81
C GLN A 10 4.37 -15.88 0.41
N PHE A 11 4.31 -14.94 1.37
CA PHE A 11 4.67 -13.55 1.16
C PHE A 11 6.12 -13.40 0.72
N CYS A 12 7.03 -14.11 1.37
CA CYS A 12 8.45 -14.11 1.02
C CYS A 12 8.66 -14.56 -0.42
N GLU A 13 8.14 -15.72 -0.81
CA GLU A 13 8.34 -16.27 -2.16
C GLU A 13 7.65 -15.48 -3.27
N GLN A 14 6.44 -14.97 -3.00
CA GLN A 14 5.62 -14.36 -4.05
C GLN A 14 5.95 -12.88 -4.25
N LEU A 15 6.28 -12.16 -3.19
CA LEU A 15 6.44 -10.70 -3.23
C LEU A 15 7.83 -10.25 -2.80
N LEU A 16 8.32 -10.71 -1.65
CA LEU A 16 9.51 -10.14 -1.03
C LEU A 16 10.79 -10.43 -1.81
N VAL A 17 10.99 -11.66 -2.25
CA VAL A 17 12.17 -12.05 -3.07
C VAL A 17 12.26 -11.20 -4.33
N ARG A 18 11.13 -10.82 -4.92
CA ARG A 18 11.10 -9.97 -6.11
C ARG A 18 11.31 -8.50 -5.80
N ALA A 19 10.90 -8.05 -4.63
CA ALA A 19 11.16 -6.70 -4.15
C ALA A 19 12.66 -6.48 -3.83
N LYS A 20 13.42 -7.56 -3.67
CA LYS A 20 14.87 -7.54 -3.35
C LYS A 20 15.13 -6.67 -2.12
N PRO A 21 14.65 -7.05 -0.93
CA PRO A 21 14.83 -6.27 0.28
C PRO A 21 16.33 -6.11 0.59
N GLU A 22 16.70 -4.95 1.10
CA GLU A 22 18.06 -4.65 1.52
C GLU A 22 18.34 -5.09 2.96
N HIS A 23 17.28 -5.25 3.75
CA HIS A 23 17.36 -5.57 5.17
C HIS A 23 16.55 -6.82 5.50
N ALA A 24 16.85 -7.40 6.66
CA ALA A 24 16.05 -8.49 7.20
C ALA A 24 14.59 -8.04 7.39
N VAL A 25 13.68 -8.93 7.01
CA VAL A 25 12.25 -8.75 7.21
C VAL A 25 11.81 -9.66 8.34
N LEU A 26 11.02 -9.13 9.26
CA LEU A 26 10.49 -9.85 10.40
C LEU A 26 9.00 -10.06 10.21
N TRP A 27 8.51 -11.23 10.61
CA TRP A 27 7.08 -11.47 10.76
C TRP A 27 6.81 -11.92 12.19
N LEU A 28 5.99 -11.13 12.89
CA LEU A 28 5.64 -11.42 14.28
C LEU A 28 4.56 -12.50 14.33
N SER A 29 4.71 -13.40 15.29
CA SER A 29 3.70 -14.38 15.66
C SER A 29 3.31 -14.21 17.13
N ASP A 30 2.15 -14.75 17.49
CA ASP A 30 1.74 -14.83 18.89
C ASP A 30 2.51 -15.92 19.65
N ALA A 31 2.19 -16.10 20.92
CA ALA A 31 2.81 -17.10 21.79
C ALA A 31 2.54 -18.55 21.35
N GLN A 32 1.54 -18.79 20.52
CA GLN A 32 1.18 -20.08 19.94
C GLN A 32 1.82 -20.30 18.56
N GLY A 33 2.59 -19.32 18.05
CA GLY A 33 3.22 -19.36 16.74
C GLY A 33 2.30 -18.97 15.57
N VAL A 34 1.11 -18.42 15.86
CA VAL A 34 0.21 -17.93 14.82
C VAL A 34 0.69 -16.58 14.32
N GLU A 35 0.89 -16.47 13.02
CA GLU A 35 1.37 -15.24 12.37
C GLU A 35 0.35 -14.11 12.45
N LEU A 36 0.80 -12.93 12.88
CA LEU A 36 -0.06 -11.76 13.03
C LEU A 36 -0.22 -11.05 11.69
N ALA A 37 -1.46 -10.79 11.28
CA ALA A 37 -1.76 -10.09 10.02
C ALA A 37 -1.12 -8.68 9.92
N GLY A 38 -0.92 -8.00 11.05
CA GLY A 38 -0.22 -6.71 11.14
C GLY A 38 1.23 -6.81 11.61
N GLY A 39 1.80 -8.03 11.66
CA GLY A 39 3.10 -8.30 12.27
C GLY A 39 4.32 -8.12 11.35
N LEU A 40 4.13 -7.61 10.14
CA LEU A 40 5.21 -7.44 9.18
C LEU A 40 6.08 -6.23 9.56
N GLY A 41 7.35 -6.48 9.88
CA GLY A 41 8.38 -5.47 10.13
C GLY A 41 9.41 -5.43 9.01
N LEU A 42 9.61 -4.27 8.39
CA LEU A 42 10.58 -4.05 7.33
C LEU A 42 11.09 -2.62 7.32
N SER A 43 12.17 -2.35 6.59
CA SER A 43 12.67 -0.99 6.45
C SER A 43 11.72 -0.13 5.60
N LEU A 44 11.77 1.20 5.77
CA LEU A 44 10.97 2.13 4.96
C LEU A 44 11.24 1.96 3.47
N ARG A 45 12.50 1.73 3.09
CA ARG A 45 12.89 1.52 1.70
C ARG A 45 12.33 0.22 1.13
N ASP A 46 12.37 -0.84 1.92
CA ASP A 46 11.82 -2.14 1.49
C ASP A 46 10.28 -2.08 1.41
N PHE A 47 9.63 -1.30 2.27
CA PHE A 47 8.20 -1.01 2.16
C PHE A 47 7.86 -0.27 0.86
N ALA A 48 8.66 0.73 0.47
CA ALA A 48 8.49 1.40 -0.82
C ALA A 48 8.69 0.44 -2.01
N ARG A 49 9.61 -0.52 -1.91
CA ARG A 49 9.81 -1.56 -2.95
C ARG A 49 8.60 -2.47 -3.13
N LEU A 50 7.86 -2.76 -2.07
CA LEU A 50 6.57 -3.48 -2.20
C LEU A 50 5.56 -2.65 -3.01
N GLY A 51 5.52 -1.33 -2.81
CA GLY A 51 4.72 -0.43 -3.64
C GLY A 51 5.17 -0.44 -5.10
N GLN A 52 6.47 -0.53 -5.35
CA GLN A 52 7.01 -0.65 -6.71
C GLN A 52 6.55 -1.94 -7.41
N GLN A 53 6.38 -3.06 -6.66
CA GLN A 53 5.82 -4.28 -7.23
C GLN A 53 4.38 -4.09 -7.76
N LEU A 54 3.58 -3.24 -7.11
CA LEU A 54 2.23 -2.89 -7.58
C LEU A 54 2.31 -2.08 -8.90
N VAL A 55 3.19 -1.09 -8.96
CA VAL A 55 3.43 -0.29 -10.18
C VAL A 55 3.90 -1.18 -11.33
N ASP A 56 4.83 -2.08 -11.06
CA ASP A 56 5.39 -2.99 -12.06
C ASP A 56 4.37 -4.03 -12.55
N ALA A 57 3.47 -4.47 -11.67
CA ALA A 57 2.38 -5.39 -12.02
C ALA A 57 1.46 -4.83 -13.10
N ARG A 58 1.28 -3.50 -13.13
CA ARG A 58 0.46 -2.81 -14.13
C ARG A 58 1.19 -2.55 -15.45
N SER A 59 2.50 -2.61 -15.46
CA SER A 59 3.28 -2.32 -16.67
C SER A 59 3.30 -3.51 -17.61
N SER A 60 3.43 -3.24 -18.92
CA SER A 60 3.64 -4.28 -19.94
C SER A 60 4.93 -5.09 -19.74
N ARG A 61 5.84 -4.59 -18.90
CA ARG A 61 7.08 -5.25 -18.48
C ARG A 61 6.90 -6.01 -17.18
N ASN A 62 5.70 -6.51 -16.91
CA ASN A 62 5.33 -7.12 -15.64
C ASN A 62 6.40 -8.11 -15.14
N ARG A 63 7.17 -7.69 -14.16
CA ARG A 63 8.15 -8.50 -13.42
C ARG A 63 7.59 -8.98 -12.07
N SER A 64 6.40 -8.51 -11.72
CA SER A 64 5.69 -8.88 -10.50
C SER A 64 4.89 -10.17 -10.69
N LYS A 65 4.69 -10.92 -9.63
CA LYS A 65 3.72 -12.04 -9.62
C LYS A 65 2.30 -11.57 -9.24
N ILE A 66 2.13 -10.29 -8.95
CA ILE A 66 0.81 -9.74 -8.66
C ILE A 66 -0.02 -9.79 -9.94
N PRO A 67 -1.16 -10.47 -9.93
CA PRO A 67 -1.97 -10.61 -11.15
C PRO A 67 -2.65 -9.29 -11.52
N ASN A 68 -2.76 -9.04 -12.83
CA ASN A 68 -3.36 -7.80 -13.34
C ASN A 68 -4.78 -7.56 -12.82
N TRP A 69 -5.60 -8.61 -12.70
CA TRP A 69 -6.96 -8.47 -12.18
C TRP A 69 -7.00 -7.84 -10.78
N PHE A 70 -5.99 -8.10 -9.95
CA PHE A 70 -5.91 -7.50 -8.61
C PHE A 70 -5.70 -5.99 -8.70
N ILE A 71 -4.78 -5.54 -9.56
CA ILE A 71 -4.55 -4.10 -9.79
C ILE A 71 -5.79 -3.43 -10.36
N GLU A 72 -6.44 -4.07 -11.36
CA GLU A 72 -7.69 -3.57 -11.94
C GLU A 72 -8.80 -3.44 -10.87
N ALA A 73 -8.92 -4.43 -10.00
CA ALA A 73 -9.89 -4.41 -8.91
C ALA A 73 -9.58 -3.29 -7.88
N LEU A 74 -8.30 -3.01 -7.60
CA LEU A 74 -7.92 -1.91 -6.70
C LEU A 74 -8.32 -0.54 -7.23
N VAL A 75 -8.17 -0.30 -8.54
CA VAL A 75 -8.39 1.03 -9.15
C VAL A 75 -9.75 1.19 -9.83
N ALA A 76 -10.54 0.13 -9.92
CA ALA A 76 -11.90 0.18 -10.51
C ALA A 76 -12.73 1.34 -9.93
N PRO A 77 -13.66 1.92 -10.68
CA PRO A 77 -14.56 2.95 -10.15
C PRO A 77 -15.25 2.49 -8.86
N PRO A 78 -15.58 3.41 -7.94
CA PRO A 78 -16.22 3.05 -6.68
C PRO A 78 -17.60 2.40 -6.94
N ALA A 79 -17.86 1.29 -6.26
CA ALA A 79 -19.13 0.58 -6.36
C ALA A 79 -20.28 1.39 -5.75
N LEU A 80 -19.99 2.15 -4.71
CA LEU A 80 -20.96 2.98 -4.00
C LEU A 80 -20.67 4.47 -4.29
N ARG A 81 -21.66 5.16 -4.87
CA ARG A 81 -21.59 6.62 -5.00
C ARG A 81 -21.71 7.26 -3.63
N GLY A 82 -20.75 8.14 -3.30
CA GLY A 82 -20.75 8.88 -2.04
C GLY A 82 -20.10 8.17 -0.86
N ALA A 83 -19.49 7.00 -1.07
CA ALA A 83 -18.62 6.42 -0.05
C ALA A 83 -17.55 7.43 0.36
N GLU A 84 -17.33 7.58 1.65
CA GLU A 84 -16.35 8.50 2.20
C GLU A 84 -15.58 7.84 3.32
N ILE A 85 -14.26 7.96 3.25
CA ILE A 85 -13.39 7.70 4.39
C ILE A 85 -13.02 9.08 4.93
N SER A 86 -13.49 9.39 6.15
CA SER A 86 -13.26 10.69 6.77
C SER A 86 -11.77 11.04 6.77
N GLY A 87 -11.44 12.22 6.25
CA GLY A 87 -10.06 12.68 6.05
C GLY A 87 -9.45 12.39 4.68
N LEU A 88 -10.07 11.52 3.84
CA LEU A 88 -9.53 11.16 2.51
C LEU A 88 -10.43 11.59 1.35
N GLY A 89 -11.51 12.32 1.64
CA GLY A 89 -12.43 12.87 0.65
C GLY A 89 -13.49 11.89 0.13
N LYS A 90 -14.56 12.47 -0.42
CA LYS A 90 -15.69 11.71 -0.99
C LYS A 90 -15.26 10.88 -2.19
N GLY A 91 -15.70 9.63 -2.21
CA GLY A 91 -15.34 8.65 -3.25
C GLY A 91 -14.11 7.81 -2.93
N SER A 92 -13.54 7.95 -1.72
CA SER A 92 -12.56 7.00 -1.20
C SER A 92 -13.24 5.71 -0.75
N GLU A 93 -12.68 4.55 -1.10
CA GLU A 93 -13.27 3.25 -0.80
C GLU A 93 -12.20 2.24 -0.38
N ARG A 94 -12.52 1.39 0.62
CA ARG A 94 -11.64 0.28 1.03
C ARG A 94 -11.81 -0.91 0.10
N ARG A 95 -10.68 -1.48 -0.35
CA ARG A 95 -10.62 -2.66 -1.22
C ARG A 95 -9.40 -3.51 -0.90
N TYR A 96 -9.61 -4.77 -0.58
CA TYR A 96 -8.52 -5.74 -0.34
C TYR A 96 -7.40 -5.20 0.59
N GLY A 97 -7.77 -4.51 1.67
CA GLY A 97 -6.82 -3.89 2.59
C GLY A 97 -6.29 -2.52 2.15
N PHE A 98 -6.44 -2.14 0.90
CA PHE A 98 -6.09 -0.81 0.39
C PHE A 98 -7.27 0.16 0.48
N VAL A 99 -6.95 1.44 0.38
CA VAL A 99 -7.93 2.51 0.16
C VAL A 99 -7.72 3.02 -1.27
N ARG A 100 -8.74 2.89 -2.12
CA ARG A 100 -8.80 3.63 -3.37
C ARG A 100 -9.09 5.09 -3.02
N LEU A 101 -8.24 6.00 -3.48
CA LEU A 101 -8.39 7.42 -3.20
C LEU A 101 -9.38 8.09 -4.16
N ALA A 102 -10.02 9.15 -3.68
CA ALA A 102 -10.97 9.94 -4.47
C ALA A 102 -10.31 10.58 -5.70
N GLY A 103 -11.15 10.90 -6.69
CA GLY A 103 -10.73 11.56 -7.93
C GLY A 103 -10.56 10.61 -9.11
N ALA A 104 -10.18 11.18 -10.26
CA ALA A 104 -10.05 10.45 -11.52
C ALA A 104 -8.76 9.63 -11.63
N ALA A 105 -7.71 10.03 -10.91
CA ALA A 105 -6.43 9.33 -10.96
C ALA A 105 -6.50 7.95 -10.32
N GLN A 106 -5.70 7.03 -10.85
CA GLN A 106 -5.64 5.66 -10.38
C GLN A 106 -4.68 5.54 -9.20
N ARG A 107 -5.17 5.93 -8.03
CA ARG A 107 -4.40 6.06 -6.80
C ARG A 107 -4.97 5.18 -5.71
N VAL A 108 -4.08 4.47 -5.03
CA VAL A 108 -4.41 3.66 -3.87
C VAL A 108 -3.43 3.93 -2.73
N ALA A 109 -3.86 3.67 -1.52
CA ALA A 109 -2.99 3.69 -0.34
C ALA A 109 -3.25 2.48 0.55
N LEU A 110 -2.20 1.85 1.03
CA LEU A 110 -2.24 0.98 2.20
C LEU A 110 -2.02 1.88 3.40
N ILE A 111 -2.92 1.85 4.37
CA ILE A 111 -2.86 2.69 5.56
C ILE A 111 -2.89 1.77 6.78
N GLY A 112 -1.76 1.68 7.43
CA GLY A 112 -1.59 0.94 8.68
C GLY A 112 -1.77 1.85 9.90
N GLY A 113 -1.83 1.30 11.09
CA GLY A 113 -1.95 2.07 12.34
C GLY A 113 -0.79 3.06 12.55
N HIS A 114 -1.04 4.08 13.35
CA HIS A 114 -0.02 5.01 13.85
C HIS A 114 0.79 5.75 12.77
N GLY A 115 0.23 5.98 11.58
CA GLY A 115 0.85 6.78 10.53
C GLY A 115 1.75 6.01 9.54
N THR A 116 1.74 4.69 9.58
CA THR A 116 2.34 3.89 8.52
C THR A 116 1.48 3.98 7.26
N SER A 117 2.07 4.34 6.11
CA SER A 117 1.34 4.32 4.85
C SER A 117 2.20 4.01 3.64
N LEU A 118 1.58 3.41 2.63
CA LEU A 118 2.16 3.18 1.32
C LEU A 118 1.18 3.72 0.27
N TYR A 119 1.53 4.84 -0.34
CA TYR A 119 0.75 5.46 -1.39
C TYR A 119 1.30 5.06 -2.76
N VAL A 120 0.42 4.77 -3.70
CA VAL A 120 0.77 4.41 -5.08
C VAL A 120 -0.13 5.20 -6.04
N ASP A 121 0.51 5.95 -6.93
CA ASP A 121 -0.11 6.56 -8.11
C ASP A 121 0.35 5.78 -9.35
N PHE A 122 -0.57 5.03 -9.94
CA PHE A 122 -0.25 4.19 -11.10
C PHE A 122 -0.03 5.01 -12.38
N ASP A 123 -0.68 6.15 -12.51
CA ASP A 123 -0.55 7.01 -13.70
C ASP A 123 0.81 7.70 -13.72
N LYS A 124 1.28 8.17 -12.56
CA LYS A 124 2.60 8.79 -12.40
C LYS A 124 3.72 7.80 -12.12
N ARG A 125 3.39 6.53 -11.91
CA ARG A 125 4.33 5.49 -11.44
C ARG A 125 5.09 5.91 -10.19
N LEU A 126 4.38 6.56 -9.28
CA LEU A 126 4.92 7.13 -8.05
C LEU A 126 4.54 6.26 -6.85
N VAL A 127 5.52 6.02 -6.00
CA VAL A 127 5.33 5.36 -4.70
C VAL A 127 5.83 6.28 -3.60
N VAL A 128 5.02 6.46 -2.57
CA VAL A 128 5.40 7.19 -1.35
C VAL A 128 5.16 6.30 -0.15
N ALA A 129 6.21 5.96 0.56
CA ALA A 129 6.14 5.22 1.81
C ALA A 129 6.38 6.17 2.99
N THR A 130 5.58 6.06 4.04
CA THR A 130 5.75 6.82 5.27
C THR A 130 5.72 5.92 6.49
N PHE A 131 6.61 6.18 7.44
CA PHE A 131 6.52 5.68 8.79
C PHE A 131 6.42 6.89 9.73
N ALA A 132 5.40 6.91 10.55
CA ALA A 132 5.20 7.92 11.58
C ALA A 132 4.77 7.23 12.89
N SER A 133 4.74 7.98 13.96
CA SER A 133 4.30 7.50 15.27
C SER A 133 3.24 8.44 15.80
N TYR A 134 2.01 8.26 15.36
CA TYR A 134 0.86 8.98 15.90
C TYR A 134 0.34 8.30 17.17
N PRO A 135 -0.19 9.06 18.14
CA PRO A 135 -0.68 8.51 19.42
C PRO A 135 -1.83 7.52 19.27
N GLY A 136 -2.63 7.62 18.23
CA GLY A 136 -3.80 6.79 17.98
C GLY A 136 -3.79 6.13 16.61
N ALA A 137 -4.71 5.19 16.41
CA ALA A 137 -4.95 4.60 15.09
C ALA A 137 -5.88 5.51 14.29
N HIS A 138 -5.39 6.28 13.38
CA HIS A 138 -6.12 7.10 12.39
C HIS A 138 -7.20 8.03 12.94
N SER A 139 -6.85 9.29 13.18
CA SER A 139 -7.85 10.37 13.21
C SER A 139 -8.10 10.90 11.77
N PRO A 140 -9.26 11.50 11.48
CA PRO A 140 -9.49 12.19 10.21
C PRO A 140 -8.46 13.27 9.89
N ALA A 141 -7.94 13.95 10.92
CA ALA A 141 -6.90 14.98 10.78
C ALA A 141 -5.57 14.37 10.30
N GLU A 142 -5.17 13.22 10.85
CA GLU A 142 -3.96 12.49 10.44
C GLU A 142 -4.06 11.98 9.00
N LEU A 143 -5.22 11.46 8.62
CA LEU A 143 -5.46 11.02 7.24
C LEU A 143 -5.43 12.21 6.26
N ALA A 144 -5.99 13.35 6.63
CA ALA A 144 -5.91 14.56 5.83
C ALA A 144 -4.47 15.08 5.70
N LEU A 145 -3.65 14.96 6.75
CA LEU A 145 -2.23 15.29 6.71
C LEU A 145 -1.46 14.37 5.76
N LEU A 146 -1.70 13.05 5.83
CA LEU A 146 -1.10 12.09 4.90
C LEU A 146 -1.45 12.44 3.45
N GLU A 147 -2.71 12.75 3.17
CA GLU A 147 -3.14 13.14 1.82
C GLU A 147 -2.42 14.42 1.35
N GLN A 148 -2.19 15.38 2.23
CA GLN A 148 -1.42 16.59 1.91
C GLN A 148 0.03 16.26 1.57
N VAL A 149 0.67 15.36 2.32
CA VAL A 149 2.04 14.89 2.04
C VAL A 149 2.10 14.23 0.67
N TRP A 150 1.18 13.31 0.35
CA TRP A 150 1.16 12.65 -0.96
C TRP A 150 0.98 13.66 -2.11
N LYS A 151 0.05 14.61 -1.96
CA LYS A 151 -0.16 15.69 -2.96
C LYS A 151 1.07 16.59 -3.11
N ALA A 152 1.82 16.86 -2.04
CA ALA A 152 3.04 17.65 -2.10
C ALA A 152 4.13 16.92 -2.89
N VAL A 153 4.34 15.63 -2.63
CA VAL A 153 5.30 14.80 -3.37
C VAL A 153 4.89 14.67 -4.84
N GLU A 154 3.60 14.46 -5.14
CA GLU A 154 3.10 14.41 -6.51
C GLU A 154 3.42 15.69 -7.31
N ARG A 155 3.28 16.85 -6.69
CA ARG A 155 3.62 18.14 -7.33
C ARG A 155 5.12 18.27 -7.58
N GLY A 156 5.93 17.88 -6.60
CA GLY A 156 7.39 17.91 -6.70
C GLY A 156 7.96 16.96 -7.76
N SER A 157 7.38 15.77 -7.90
CA SER A 157 7.83 14.77 -8.88
C SER A 157 7.59 15.16 -10.34
N GLY A 158 6.66 16.08 -10.62
CA GLY A 158 6.38 16.60 -11.96
C GLY A 158 7.39 17.64 -12.46
N THR A 159 8.32 18.09 -11.62
CA THR A 159 9.23 19.22 -11.94
C THR A 159 10.64 18.76 -12.34
N VAL A 160 10.94 17.46 -12.21
CA VAL A 160 12.23 16.90 -12.64
C VAL A 160 12.09 16.46 -14.11
N LYS A 161 12.48 17.35 -15.02
CA LYS A 161 12.71 17.07 -16.44
C LYS A 161 14.16 16.67 -16.65
#